data_4358a2f20477c13ba02d30b61c48561c
#
_entry.id   4358a2f20477c13ba02d30b61c48561c
#
_cell.length_a   1.000
_cell.length_b   1.000
_cell.length_c   1.000
_cell.angle_alpha   90.00
_cell.angle_beta   90.00
_cell.angle_gamma   90.00
#
_symmetry.space_group_name_H-M   'P 1'
#
loop_
_entity.id
_entity.type
_entity.pdbx_description
1 polymer ?
#
loop_
_entity_poly.entity_id
_entity_poly.type
_entity_poly.pdbx_seq_one_letter_code
_entity_poly.pdbx_strand_id
1 'polypeptide(L)'
;MIRSATVLLLLLIAPAYTQPVAVAGFDPHLVTNVYATALAFMVPRTLEPVPVSQLTLWGLHGLTALDPNLITDIKDGKLRLLTHGNLVIERPPLSDTDIDGWAAMASDFAAAAVASSTVVRHAGTQGVVQSFFDELFNHLDPYSRYVAPSDAYEDRERRVGSAGAGLQLVQRGSTILVGSAVSDGPGALAGIRPGDAIISIDGRTVQGKGATAVAQMIAGPEQTTVIVGWRTRDGRVRSAEIERSMVPPETVYAQRAGEMLLVQVTEFNRSTAAHLSRAIEEGLANPHPPEGIVLDLRGNRGGLVRQAVEAADMLLPAGVVAITAGRDPEASRIWRSARGELAGTIPVVVLVDGRTASAAEILAAALADRGRGVVLGSSTLGKGLVQTISPLPDGGELFITWSRVLAPRGWPIQGLGVLPQVCASLGPESLVRQLAELAEGRDPMAPAVTAERALRAPLAPAQVLAIRNACPAAEGRDSDLEAARALIHDPATYAAALLPPLRDRSETTSVVSSPSLISAPKDH
;
A
#
# COMPACT_ATOMS: atom_id res chain seq x y z
N MET A 1 -3.80 34.05 71.33
CA MET A 1 -5.08 33.82 70.61
C MET A 1 -4.92 34.21 69.18
N ILE A 2 -4.64 33.20 68.29
CA ILE A 2 -4.47 33.38 66.85
C ILE A 2 -5.61 32.62 66.19
N ARG A 3 -6.52 33.36 65.56
CA ARG A 3 -7.65 32.77 64.80
C ARG A 3 -7.16 32.45 63.41
N SER A 4 -7.12 31.16 63.05
CA SER A 4 -6.91 30.66 61.67
C SER A 4 -8.20 30.82 60.86
N ALA A 5 -8.15 31.56 59.79
CA ALA A 5 -9.22 31.66 58.82
C ALA A 5 -8.96 30.61 57.73
N THR A 6 -9.84 29.61 57.61
CA THR A 6 -9.84 28.60 56.55
C THR A 6 -10.58 29.19 55.36
N VAL A 7 -9.85 29.42 54.24
CA VAL A 7 -10.45 29.83 52.95
C VAL A 7 -10.88 28.56 52.20
N LEU A 8 -12.17 28.40 52.04
CA LEU A 8 -12.79 27.32 51.26
C LEU A 8 -12.80 27.71 49.78
N LEU A 9 -11.94 27.12 48.98
CA LEU A 9 -11.88 27.32 47.50
C LEU A 9 -12.94 26.45 46.85
N LEU A 10 -14.06 27.04 46.45
CA LEU A 10 -15.10 26.39 45.65
C LEU A 10 -14.63 26.31 44.17
N LEU A 11 -14.21 25.13 43.74
CA LEU A 11 -13.97 24.82 42.33
C LEU A 11 -15.33 24.71 41.61
N LEU A 12 -15.69 25.72 40.84
CA LEU A 12 -16.79 25.69 39.87
C LEU A 12 -16.37 24.80 38.69
N ILE A 13 -16.82 23.54 38.68
CA ILE A 13 -16.74 22.68 37.53
C ILE A 13 -17.83 23.15 36.53
N ALA A 14 -17.41 23.89 35.50
CA ALA A 14 -18.30 24.20 34.40
C ALA A 14 -18.59 22.88 33.62
N PRO A 15 -19.86 22.59 33.33
CA PRO A 15 -20.17 21.44 32.50
C PRO A 15 -19.57 21.66 31.11
N ALA A 16 -18.75 20.69 30.65
CA ALA A 16 -18.28 20.64 29.27
C ALA A 16 -19.53 20.49 28.36
N TYR A 17 -19.88 21.57 27.67
CA TYR A 17 -20.84 21.51 26.59
C TYR A 17 -20.22 20.65 25.48
N THR A 18 -20.57 19.37 25.45
CA THR A 18 -20.42 18.56 24.24
C THR A 18 -21.39 19.16 23.21
N GLN A 19 -20.83 19.82 22.20
CA GLN A 19 -21.64 20.20 21.03
C GLN A 19 -22.28 18.92 20.49
N PRO A 20 -23.60 18.91 20.23
CA PRO A 20 -24.22 17.76 19.58
C PRO A 20 -23.56 17.62 18.21
N VAL A 21 -22.93 16.46 17.98
CA VAL A 21 -22.52 16.05 16.64
C VAL A 21 -23.81 16.11 15.81
N ALA A 22 -23.86 16.97 14.80
CA ALA A 22 -24.97 17.04 13.89
C ALA A 22 -25.15 15.65 13.30
N VAL A 23 -26.28 15.00 13.59
CA VAL A 23 -26.67 13.73 12.99
C VAL A 23 -26.80 14.03 11.51
N ALA A 24 -25.83 13.59 10.70
CA ALA A 24 -25.90 13.73 9.25
C ALA A 24 -27.15 12.99 8.78
N GLY A 25 -28.06 13.70 8.11
CA GLY A 25 -29.28 13.09 7.56
C GLY A 25 -28.93 11.97 6.58
N PHE A 26 -29.86 11.04 6.35
CA PHE A 26 -29.72 10.02 5.31
C PHE A 26 -30.02 10.64 3.93
N ASP A 27 -29.08 10.47 2.98
CA ASP A 27 -29.22 10.92 1.59
C ASP A 27 -29.35 9.70 0.65
N PRO A 28 -30.58 9.32 0.24
CA PRO A 28 -30.80 8.17 -0.62
C PRO A 28 -30.21 8.35 -2.03
N HIS A 29 -30.14 9.58 -2.55
CA HIS A 29 -29.56 9.82 -3.87
C HIS A 29 -28.04 9.58 -3.87
N LEU A 30 -27.35 10.03 -2.84
CA LEU A 30 -25.93 9.75 -2.68
C LEU A 30 -25.67 8.25 -2.53
N VAL A 31 -26.47 7.55 -1.71
CA VAL A 31 -26.36 6.10 -1.51
C VAL A 31 -26.56 5.34 -2.83
N THR A 32 -27.59 5.70 -3.62
CA THR A 32 -27.83 5.10 -4.93
C THR A 32 -26.64 5.29 -5.86
N ASN A 33 -26.09 6.50 -5.95
CA ASN A 33 -24.95 6.81 -6.82
C ASN A 33 -23.67 6.07 -6.38
N VAL A 34 -23.43 5.96 -5.07
CA VAL A 34 -22.30 5.20 -4.52
C VAL A 34 -22.42 3.72 -4.87
N TYR A 35 -23.59 3.12 -4.64
CA TYR A 35 -23.82 1.71 -4.96
C TYR A 35 -23.75 1.43 -6.45
N ALA A 36 -24.36 2.28 -7.30
CA ALA A 36 -24.31 2.13 -8.75
C ALA A 36 -22.87 2.19 -9.27
N THR A 37 -22.09 3.20 -8.84
CA THR A 37 -20.69 3.34 -9.21
C THR A 37 -19.85 2.14 -8.77
N ALA A 38 -20.05 1.70 -7.53
CA ALA A 38 -19.31 0.58 -6.97
C ALA A 38 -19.64 -0.74 -7.66
N LEU A 39 -20.92 -1.09 -7.82
CA LEU A 39 -21.36 -2.34 -8.45
C LEU A 39 -20.94 -2.39 -9.93
N ALA A 40 -21.06 -1.28 -10.67
CA ALA A 40 -20.60 -1.19 -12.05
C ALA A 40 -19.08 -1.37 -12.17
N PHE A 41 -18.33 -0.89 -11.19
CA PHE A 41 -16.89 -1.10 -11.15
C PHE A 41 -16.50 -2.53 -10.77
N MET A 42 -17.20 -3.15 -9.82
CA MET A 42 -16.88 -4.47 -9.26
C MET A 42 -17.22 -5.62 -10.23
N VAL A 43 -18.42 -5.62 -10.82
CA VAL A 43 -18.94 -6.75 -11.62
C VAL A 43 -17.97 -7.24 -12.70
N PRO A 44 -17.31 -6.40 -13.51
CA PRO A 44 -16.33 -6.85 -14.49
C PRO A 44 -14.96 -7.21 -13.88
N ARG A 45 -14.64 -6.78 -12.64
CA ARG A 45 -13.26 -6.76 -12.11
C ARG A 45 -12.96 -7.74 -10.99
N THR A 46 -13.95 -8.25 -10.26
CA THR A 46 -13.70 -9.30 -9.25
C THR A 46 -12.93 -10.48 -9.85
N LEU A 47 -11.99 -11.08 -9.12
CA LEU A 47 -11.18 -12.21 -9.61
C LEU A 47 -12.03 -13.38 -10.08
N GLU A 48 -13.02 -13.75 -9.28
CA GLU A 48 -14.04 -14.72 -9.67
C GLU A 48 -15.32 -13.97 -10.05
N PRO A 49 -16.06 -14.43 -11.05
CA PRO A 49 -17.31 -13.75 -11.44
C PRO A 49 -18.35 -13.89 -10.33
N VAL A 50 -18.87 -12.76 -9.87
CA VAL A 50 -19.96 -12.71 -8.89
C VAL A 50 -21.11 -11.91 -9.51
N PRO A 51 -22.34 -12.46 -9.56
CA PRO A 51 -23.51 -11.75 -10.05
C PRO A 51 -23.80 -10.49 -9.22
N VAL A 52 -24.33 -9.43 -9.86
CA VAL A 52 -24.69 -8.20 -9.14
C VAL A 52 -25.75 -8.45 -8.07
N SER A 53 -26.68 -9.35 -8.31
CA SER A 53 -27.67 -9.80 -7.33
C SER A 53 -27.01 -10.31 -6.03
N GLN A 54 -25.97 -11.13 -6.18
CA GLN A 54 -25.27 -11.71 -5.04
C GLN A 54 -24.44 -10.64 -4.29
N LEU A 55 -23.72 -9.75 -5.01
CA LEU A 55 -23.02 -8.64 -4.40
C LEU A 55 -23.97 -7.75 -3.58
N THR A 56 -25.12 -7.42 -4.15
CA THR A 56 -26.13 -6.59 -3.49
C THR A 56 -26.71 -7.27 -2.26
N LEU A 57 -27.01 -8.58 -2.33
CA LEU A 57 -27.48 -9.35 -1.18
C LEU A 57 -26.48 -9.37 -0.04
N TRP A 58 -25.22 -9.63 -0.32
CA TRP A 58 -24.17 -9.57 0.70
C TRP A 58 -24.12 -8.19 1.35
N GLY A 59 -24.10 -7.12 0.56
CA GLY A 59 -24.08 -5.76 1.11
C GLY A 59 -25.31 -5.42 1.97
N LEU A 60 -26.51 -5.89 1.58
CA LEU A 60 -27.72 -5.64 2.36
C LEU A 60 -27.75 -6.35 3.71
N HIS A 61 -26.99 -7.43 3.91
CA HIS A 61 -26.81 -8.04 5.22
C HIS A 61 -26.13 -7.08 6.21
N GLY A 62 -25.40 -6.07 5.74
CA GLY A 62 -24.85 -5.00 6.57
C GLY A 62 -25.91 -4.25 7.38
N LEU A 63 -27.16 -4.19 6.92
CA LEU A 63 -28.26 -3.62 7.72
C LEU A 63 -28.50 -4.40 9.02
N THR A 64 -28.34 -5.73 8.99
CA THR A 64 -28.39 -6.59 10.19
C THR A 64 -27.18 -6.36 11.10
N ALA A 65 -26.02 -6.07 10.53
CA ALA A 65 -24.82 -5.72 11.31
C ALA A 65 -25.00 -4.39 12.07
N LEU A 66 -25.74 -3.42 11.51
CA LEU A 66 -26.09 -2.18 12.19
C LEU A 66 -27.15 -2.38 13.27
N ASP A 67 -28.23 -3.09 12.93
CA ASP A 67 -29.34 -3.38 13.87
C ASP A 67 -29.76 -4.86 13.74
N PRO A 68 -29.46 -5.71 14.74
CA PRO A 68 -29.80 -7.13 14.72
C PRO A 68 -31.31 -7.44 14.61
N ASN A 69 -32.17 -6.47 14.83
CA ASN A 69 -33.61 -6.64 14.63
C ASN A 69 -34.05 -6.54 13.15
N LEU A 70 -33.14 -6.05 12.29
CA LEU A 70 -33.33 -6.03 10.85
C LEU A 70 -32.83 -7.32 10.23
N ILE A 71 -33.63 -7.95 9.42
CA ILE A 71 -33.29 -9.18 8.69
C ILE A 71 -33.58 -8.97 7.21
N THR A 72 -32.55 -9.17 6.39
CA THR A 72 -32.70 -9.22 4.93
C THR A 72 -32.68 -10.67 4.49
N ASP A 73 -33.74 -11.15 3.84
CA ASP A 73 -33.87 -12.52 3.34
C ASP A 73 -34.50 -12.60 1.94
N ILE A 74 -34.45 -13.80 1.36
CA ILE A 74 -35.22 -14.13 0.14
C ILE A 74 -36.26 -15.16 0.51
N LYS A 75 -37.55 -14.84 0.26
CA LYS A 75 -38.66 -15.75 0.43
C LYS A 75 -39.58 -15.68 -0.78
N ASP A 76 -40.01 -16.84 -1.26
CA ASP A 76 -40.85 -16.98 -2.46
C ASP A 76 -40.26 -16.24 -3.69
N GLY A 77 -38.94 -16.24 -3.81
CA GLY A 77 -38.22 -15.56 -4.89
C GLY A 77 -38.17 -14.04 -4.79
N LYS A 78 -38.57 -13.44 -3.68
CA LYS A 78 -38.56 -12.00 -3.45
C LYS A 78 -37.58 -11.62 -2.34
N LEU A 79 -36.86 -10.52 -2.55
CA LEU A 79 -36.04 -9.90 -1.54
C LEU A 79 -36.89 -9.14 -0.53
N ARG A 80 -36.66 -9.33 0.77
CA ARG A 80 -37.43 -8.72 1.85
C ARG A 80 -36.51 -8.14 2.91
N LEU A 81 -37.00 -7.06 3.53
CA LEU A 81 -36.47 -6.53 4.79
C LEU A 81 -37.57 -6.68 5.86
N LEU A 82 -37.20 -7.25 6.99
CA LEU A 82 -38.07 -7.40 8.15
C LEU A 82 -37.48 -6.63 9.34
N THR A 83 -38.34 -6.12 10.22
CA THR A 83 -37.97 -5.60 11.54
C THR A 83 -38.78 -6.28 12.62
N HIS A 84 -38.16 -6.86 13.64
CA HIS A 84 -38.87 -7.66 14.66
C HIS A 84 -39.83 -8.71 14.07
N GLY A 85 -39.46 -9.30 12.94
CA GLY A 85 -40.26 -10.28 12.22
C GLY A 85 -41.40 -9.71 11.36
N ASN A 86 -41.65 -8.41 11.36
CA ASN A 86 -42.63 -7.73 10.53
C ASN A 86 -42.01 -7.27 9.21
N LEU A 87 -42.76 -7.48 8.11
CA LEU A 87 -42.33 -7.05 6.78
C LEU A 87 -42.30 -5.52 6.68
N VAL A 88 -41.17 -4.94 6.27
CA VAL A 88 -40.97 -3.51 6.02
C VAL A 88 -41.05 -3.20 4.54
N ILE A 89 -40.33 -3.93 3.71
CA ILE A 89 -40.31 -3.78 2.24
C ILE A 89 -40.09 -5.15 1.59
N GLU A 90 -40.69 -5.36 0.43
CA GLU A 90 -40.53 -6.55 -0.41
C GLU A 90 -40.40 -6.13 -1.87
N ARG A 91 -39.48 -6.73 -2.62
CA ARG A 91 -39.27 -6.48 -4.06
C ARG A 91 -38.96 -7.79 -4.79
N PRO A 92 -39.43 -7.95 -6.05
CA PRO A 92 -38.96 -9.03 -6.91
C PRO A 92 -37.48 -8.82 -7.28
N PRO A 93 -36.71 -9.90 -7.55
CA PRO A 93 -35.35 -9.77 -8.04
C PRO A 93 -35.33 -9.16 -9.43
N LEU A 94 -34.24 -8.47 -9.74
CA LEU A 94 -33.97 -7.90 -11.05
C LEU A 94 -33.02 -8.81 -11.84
N SER A 95 -32.86 -8.55 -13.13
CA SER A 95 -31.83 -9.21 -13.94
C SER A 95 -30.42 -8.87 -13.42
N ASP A 96 -29.49 -9.83 -13.50
CA ASP A 96 -28.06 -9.60 -13.19
C ASP A 96 -27.37 -8.64 -14.18
N THR A 97 -28.07 -8.24 -15.26
CA THR A 97 -27.60 -7.20 -16.18
C THR A 97 -28.07 -5.79 -15.82
N ASP A 98 -29.00 -5.67 -14.86
CA ASP A 98 -29.56 -4.38 -14.43
C ASP A 98 -28.86 -3.86 -13.16
N ILE A 99 -27.61 -3.41 -13.34
CA ILE A 99 -26.77 -2.93 -12.22
C ILE A 99 -27.39 -1.71 -11.54
N ASP A 100 -27.91 -0.76 -12.33
CA ASP A 100 -28.52 0.48 -11.79
C ASP A 100 -29.81 0.16 -11.01
N GLY A 101 -30.61 -0.78 -11.50
CA GLY A 101 -31.78 -1.26 -10.80
C GLY A 101 -31.46 -1.91 -9.45
N TRP A 102 -30.40 -2.73 -9.39
CA TRP A 102 -29.94 -3.32 -8.14
C TRP A 102 -29.42 -2.27 -7.15
N ALA A 103 -28.69 -1.26 -7.62
CA ALA A 103 -28.22 -0.15 -6.79
C ALA A 103 -29.39 0.68 -6.22
N ALA A 104 -30.38 0.99 -7.06
CA ALA A 104 -31.59 1.68 -6.62
C ALA A 104 -32.39 0.85 -5.60
N MET A 105 -32.54 -0.45 -5.85
CA MET A 105 -33.20 -1.37 -4.92
C MET A 105 -32.46 -1.41 -3.56
N ALA A 106 -31.14 -1.50 -3.56
CA ALA A 106 -30.34 -1.49 -2.33
C ALA A 106 -30.54 -0.19 -1.54
N SER A 107 -30.60 0.96 -2.24
CA SER A 107 -30.88 2.26 -1.64
C SER A 107 -32.31 2.34 -1.06
N ASP A 108 -33.32 1.77 -1.74
CA ASP A 108 -34.68 1.68 -1.22
C ASP A 108 -34.74 0.86 0.09
N PHE A 109 -34.01 -0.26 0.15
CA PHE A 109 -33.91 -1.08 1.35
C PHE A 109 -33.20 -0.34 2.49
N ALA A 110 -32.14 0.38 2.18
CA ALA A 110 -31.44 1.24 3.15
C ALA A 110 -32.36 2.36 3.68
N ALA A 111 -33.12 3.03 2.81
CA ALA A 111 -34.08 4.05 3.20
C ALA A 111 -35.21 3.47 4.10
N ALA A 112 -35.70 2.29 3.77
CA ALA A 112 -36.69 1.57 4.58
C ALA A 112 -36.13 1.18 5.97
N ALA A 113 -34.88 0.76 6.04
CA ALA A 113 -34.17 0.48 7.30
C ALA A 113 -34.01 1.74 8.16
N VAL A 114 -33.60 2.87 7.57
CA VAL A 114 -33.50 4.18 8.24
C VAL A 114 -34.87 4.62 8.79
N ALA A 115 -35.95 4.39 8.05
CA ALA A 115 -37.31 4.73 8.50
C ALA A 115 -37.77 3.85 9.68
N SER A 116 -37.40 2.56 9.71
CA SER A 116 -37.88 1.58 10.68
C SER A 116 -36.94 1.36 11.88
N SER A 117 -35.65 1.76 11.81
CA SER A 117 -34.69 1.61 12.89
C SER A 117 -34.08 2.94 13.30
N THR A 118 -34.10 3.22 14.61
CA THR A 118 -33.41 4.38 15.19
C THR A 118 -31.90 4.24 15.16
N VAL A 119 -31.38 3.01 15.27
CA VAL A 119 -29.94 2.71 15.21
C VAL A 119 -29.40 3.02 13.82
N VAL A 120 -30.04 2.52 12.76
CA VAL A 120 -29.64 2.79 11.37
C VAL A 120 -29.78 4.28 11.03
N ARG A 121 -30.80 4.95 11.54
CA ARG A 121 -30.98 6.40 11.38
C ARG A 121 -29.82 7.20 12.00
N HIS A 122 -29.33 6.79 13.16
CA HIS A 122 -28.16 7.43 13.79
C HIS A 122 -26.84 7.14 13.06
N ALA A 123 -26.71 5.99 12.41
CA ALA A 123 -25.56 5.68 11.58
C ALA A 123 -25.44 6.63 10.36
N GLY A 124 -26.59 7.14 9.89
CA GLY A 124 -26.66 8.09 8.77
C GLY A 124 -26.19 7.48 7.45
N THR A 125 -26.00 8.32 6.44
CA THR A 125 -25.53 7.90 5.10
C THR A 125 -24.21 7.14 5.18
N GLN A 126 -23.22 7.71 5.87
CA GLN A 126 -21.87 7.11 5.93
C GLN A 126 -21.88 5.74 6.61
N GLY A 127 -22.59 5.59 7.73
CA GLY A 127 -22.65 4.31 8.42
C GLY A 127 -23.37 3.22 7.60
N VAL A 128 -24.41 3.58 6.85
CA VAL A 128 -25.12 2.66 5.94
C VAL A 128 -24.22 2.22 4.78
N VAL A 129 -23.51 3.16 4.15
CA VAL A 129 -22.55 2.86 3.07
C VAL A 129 -21.42 1.98 3.57
N GLN A 130 -20.80 2.34 4.70
CA GLN A 130 -19.72 1.56 5.32
C GLN A 130 -20.16 0.12 5.60
N SER A 131 -21.30 -0.04 6.28
CA SER A 131 -21.80 -1.36 6.68
C SER A 131 -22.16 -2.25 5.47
N PHE A 132 -22.70 -1.65 4.40
CA PHE A 132 -22.96 -2.36 3.14
C PHE A 132 -21.68 -2.94 2.56
N PHE A 133 -20.63 -2.14 2.46
CA PHE A 133 -19.35 -2.59 1.89
C PHE A 133 -18.60 -3.53 2.82
N ASP A 134 -18.59 -3.29 4.12
CA ASP A 134 -17.93 -4.16 5.09
C ASP A 134 -18.49 -5.58 4.99
N GLU A 135 -19.82 -5.72 4.96
CA GLU A 135 -20.42 -7.04 4.86
C GLU A 135 -20.23 -7.67 3.47
N LEU A 136 -20.32 -6.89 2.40
CA LEU A 136 -20.06 -7.38 1.05
C LEU A 136 -18.62 -7.93 0.93
N PHE A 137 -17.63 -7.21 1.45
CA PHE A 137 -16.23 -7.60 1.34
C PHE A 137 -15.84 -8.78 2.22
N ASN A 138 -16.58 -9.09 3.28
CA ASN A 138 -16.42 -10.32 4.06
C ASN A 138 -16.57 -11.59 3.21
N HIS A 139 -17.25 -11.50 2.06
CA HIS A 139 -17.49 -12.61 1.13
C HIS A 139 -16.51 -12.67 -0.05
N LEU A 140 -15.58 -11.72 -0.17
CA LEU A 140 -14.61 -11.67 -1.27
C LEU A 140 -13.22 -12.11 -0.80
N ASP A 141 -12.26 -11.24 -0.90
CA ASP A 141 -10.87 -11.48 -0.50
C ASP A 141 -10.47 -10.49 0.62
N PRO A 142 -9.41 -10.77 1.40
CA PRO A 142 -9.06 -9.94 2.55
C PRO A 142 -8.46 -8.56 2.21
N TYR A 143 -8.35 -8.21 0.94
CA TYR A 143 -7.73 -6.96 0.49
C TYR A 143 -8.70 -6.03 -0.23
N SER A 144 -9.80 -6.56 -0.78
CA SER A 144 -10.90 -5.74 -1.29
C SER A 144 -11.58 -5.01 -0.15
N ARG A 145 -11.81 -3.70 -0.30
CA ARG A 145 -12.39 -2.87 0.76
C ARG A 145 -12.94 -1.56 0.25
N TYR A 146 -13.84 -0.99 1.00
CA TYR A 146 -14.21 0.41 0.93
C TYR A 146 -13.36 1.20 1.94
N VAL A 147 -12.93 2.39 1.53
CA VAL A 147 -12.20 3.34 2.37
C VAL A 147 -13.04 4.61 2.45
N ALA A 148 -13.40 4.98 3.67
CA ALA A 148 -14.23 6.15 3.94
C ALA A 148 -13.54 7.46 3.49
N PRO A 149 -14.28 8.56 3.23
CA PRO A 149 -13.74 9.78 2.63
C PRO A 149 -12.49 10.36 3.33
N SER A 150 -12.47 10.36 4.69
CA SER A 150 -11.32 10.85 5.46
C SER A 150 -10.07 10.05 5.19
N ASP A 151 -10.19 8.73 5.29
CA ASP A 151 -9.06 7.80 5.15
C ASP A 151 -8.63 7.68 3.68
N ALA A 152 -9.59 7.80 2.73
CA ALA A 152 -9.31 7.83 1.29
C ALA A 152 -8.48 9.05 0.90
N TYR A 153 -8.73 10.20 1.52
CA TYR A 153 -7.91 11.40 1.32
C TYR A 153 -6.46 11.17 1.76
N GLU A 154 -6.25 10.64 2.97
CA GLU A 154 -4.91 10.35 3.50
C GLU A 154 -4.19 9.27 2.68
N ASP A 155 -4.89 8.20 2.27
CA ASP A 155 -4.33 7.15 1.42
C ASP A 155 -3.90 7.69 0.05
N ARG A 156 -4.69 8.59 -0.53
CA ARG A 156 -4.37 9.25 -1.79
C ARG A 156 -3.14 10.15 -1.65
N GLU A 157 -3.06 10.95 -0.58
CA GLU A 157 -1.89 11.78 -0.31
C GLU A 157 -0.60 10.94 -0.21
N ARG A 158 -0.65 9.77 0.43
CA ARG A 158 0.51 8.87 0.48
C ARG A 158 0.91 8.32 -0.88
N ARG A 159 -0.08 7.93 -1.72
CA ARG A 159 0.18 7.31 -3.03
C ARG A 159 0.63 8.31 -4.10
N VAL A 160 -0.03 9.45 -4.18
CA VAL A 160 0.17 10.42 -5.27
C VAL A 160 0.70 11.78 -4.82
N GLY A 161 0.66 12.05 -3.53
CA GLY A 161 1.06 13.32 -2.94
C GLY A 161 -0.10 14.25 -2.67
N SER A 162 0.21 15.34 -1.99
CA SER A 162 -0.65 16.51 -1.86
C SER A 162 -0.13 17.67 -2.71
N ALA A 163 -1.06 18.48 -3.21
CA ALA A 163 -0.67 19.66 -3.98
C ALA A 163 -0.17 20.75 -3.03
N GLY A 164 1.12 21.09 -3.17
CA GLY A 164 1.79 22.04 -2.30
C GLY A 164 3.24 22.31 -2.70
N ALA A 165 4.04 22.73 -1.73
CA ALA A 165 5.45 23.03 -1.92
C ALA A 165 6.42 21.85 -1.62
N GLY A 166 5.91 20.67 -1.21
CA GLY A 166 6.76 19.53 -0.86
C GLY A 166 7.58 19.75 0.44
N LEU A 167 7.00 20.46 1.41
CA LEU A 167 7.65 20.79 2.67
C LEU A 167 6.93 20.10 3.83
N GLN A 168 7.66 19.36 4.65
CA GLN A 168 7.18 18.87 5.93
C GLN A 168 7.56 19.87 7.01
N LEU A 169 6.57 20.36 7.74
CA LEU A 169 6.75 21.36 8.77
C LEU A 169 6.72 20.75 10.18
N VAL A 170 7.61 21.21 11.04
CA VAL A 170 7.67 20.84 12.46
C VAL A 170 7.64 22.09 13.33
N GLN A 171 6.97 22.00 14.46
CA GLN A 171 6.93 23.11 15.41
C GLN A 171 7.97 22.93 16.51
N ARG A 172 8.78 23.97 16.73
CA ARG A 172 9.69 24.06 17.89
C ARG A 172 9.41 25.35 18.66
N GLY A 173 8.75 25.23 19.80
CA GLY A 173 8.26 26.38 20.55
C GLY A 173 7.26 27.18 19.73
N SER A 174 7.54 28.47 19.50
CA SER A 174 6.72 29.38 18.68
C SER A 174 7.14 29.42 17.20
N THR A 175 8.16 28.67 16.81
CA THR A 175 8.74 28.72 15.45
C THR A 175 8.32 27.50 14.64
N ILE A 176 7.89 27.74 13.41
CA ILE A 176 7.59 26.69 12.41
C ILE A 176 8.83 26.49 11.56
N LEU A 177 9.44 25.32 11.68
CA LEU A 177 10.64 24.93 10.94
C LEU A 177 10.29 23.95 9.82
N VAL A 178 11.07 24.00 8.75
CA VAL A 178 11.10 22.96 7.74
C VAL A 178 11.83 21.73 8.33
N GLY A 179 11.11 20.66 8.59
CA GLY A 179 11.66 19.37 9.05
C GLY A 179 12.35 18.64 7.91
N SER A 180 11.66 18.51 6.77
CA SER A 180 12.18 17.98 5.53
C SER A 180 11.60 18.72 4.32
N ALA A 181 12.30 18.64 3.19
CA ALA A 181 11.85 19.13 1.90
C ALA A 181 12.15 18.05 0.86
N VAL A 182 11.15 17.69 0.07
CA VAL A 182 11.32 16.72 -1.03
C VAL A 182 12.32 17.29 -2.03
N SER A 183 13.35 16.52 -2.38
CA SER A 183 14.57 17.01 -3.07
C SER A 183 14.30 17.74 -4.39
N ASP A 184 13.30 17.31 -5.16
CA ASP A 184 12.82 17.91 -6.41
C ASP A 184 11.45 18.59 -6.26
N GLY A 185 10.98 18.74 -5.03
CA GLY A 185 9.75 19.45 -4.72
C GLY A 185 9.88 20.97 -4.95
N PRO A 186 8.76 21.67 -5.23
CA PRO A 186 8.77 23.10 -5.56
C PRO A 186 9.46 23.98 -4.50
N GLY A 187 9.30 23.65 -3.22
CA GLY A 187 9.94 24.37 -2.13
C GLY A 187 11.46 24.21 -2.10
N ALA A 188 11.95 22.99 -2.36
CA ALA A 188 13.38 22.72 -2.42
C ALA A 188 14.02 23.41 -3.65
N LEU A 189 13.33 23.41 -4.79
CA LEU A 189 13.75 24.13 -6.01
C LEU A 189 13.79 25.65 -5.80
N ALA A 190 12.86 26.20 -5.00
CA ALA A 190 12.87 27.59 -4.58
C ALA A 190 13.99 27.95 -3.58
N GLY A 191 14.75 26.94 -3.11
CA GLY A 191 15.87 27.12 -2.22
C GLY A 191 15.56 27.00 -0.73
N ILE A 192 14.38 26.52 -0.35
CA ILE A 192 14.01 26.21 1.03
C ILE A 192 14.72 24.91 1.44
N ARG A 193 15.28 24.87 2.64
CA ARG A 193 16.07 23.73 3.14
C ARG A 193 15.57 23.28 4.52
N PRO A 194 15.79 22.02 4.91
CA PRO A 194 15.53 21.56 6.26
C PRO A 194 16.20 22.45 7.30
N GLY A 195 15.46 22.86 8.33
CA GLY A 195 15.92 23.77 9.38
C GLY A 195 15.67 25.25 9.14
N ASP A 196 15.22 25.65 7.95
CA ASP A 196 14.74 27.01 7.69
C ASP A 196 13.44 27.27 8.45
N ALA A 197 13.21 28.53 8.86
CA ALA A 197 11.99 28.91 9.59
C ALA A 197 10.99 29.60 8.64
N ILE A 198 9.78 29.06 8.53
CA ILE A 198 8.70 29.71 7.79
C ILE A 198 8.21 30.92 8.57
N ILE A 199 8.13 32.07 7.95
CA ILE A 199 7.74 33.35 8.58
C ILE A 199 6.45 33.96 8.03
N SER A 200 6.14 33.71 6.74
CA SER A 200 4.91 34.21 6.12
C SER A 200 4.45 33.33 4.97
N ILE A 201 3.15 33.31 4.71
CA ILE A 201 2.49 32.72 3.54
C ILE A 201 1.56 33.76 2.95
N ASP A 202 1.71 34.04 1.64
CA ASP A 202 0.96 35.08 0.89
C ASP A 202 0.97 36.44 1.62
N GLY A 203 2.14 36.83 2.14
CA GLY A 203 2.34 38.06 2.91
C GLY A 203 1.77 38.04 4.34
N ARG A 204 1.06 36.99 4.75
CA ARG A 204 0.49 36.86 6.11
C ARG A 204 1.49 36.16 7.04
N THR A 205 1.74 36.74 8.21
CA THR A 205 2.63 36.11 9.20
C THR A 205 2.07 34.78 9.69
N VAL A 206 2.98 33.81 9.93
CA VAL A 206 2.63 32.51 10.54
C VAL A 206 2.80 32.52 12.07
N GLN A 207 3.20 33.65 12.67
CA GLN A 207 3.39 33.77 14.10
C GLN A 207 2.11 33.39 14.87
N GLY A 208 2.23 32.53 15.88
CA GLY A 208 1.11 32.04 16.69
C GLY A 208 0.27 30.94 16.01
N LYS A 209 0.64 30.46 14.82
CA LYS A 209 -0.02 29.35 14.14
C LYS A 209 0.74 28.04 14.42
N GLY A 210 0.00 26.92 14.44
CA GLY A 210 0.59 25.58 14.49
C GLY A 210 1.12 25.12 13.12
N ALA A 211 2.02 24.12 13.12
CA ALA A 211 2.63 23.59 11.89
C ALA A 211 1.57 23.09 10.89
N THR A 212 0.54 22.39 11.35
CA THR A 212 -0.58 21.91 10.52
C THR A 212 -1.33 23.07 9.84
N ALA A 213 -1.63 24.14 10.58
CA ALA A 213 -2.32 25.29 9.99
C ALA A 213 -1.46 26.00 8.94
N VAL A 214 -0.14 26.08 9.15
CA VAL A 214 0.79 26.66 8.16
C VAL A 214 0.92 25.74 6.94
N ALA A 215 0.97 24.44 7.12
CA ALA A 215 0.97 23.46 6.02
C ALA A 215 -0.30 23.59 5.15
N GLN A 216 -1.47 23.76 5.77
CA GLN A 216 -2.73 24.02 5.06
C GLN A 216 -2.73 25.35 4.29
N MET A 217 -2.03 26.37 4.76
CA MET A 217 -1.88 27.64 4.02
C MET A 217 -0.97 27.46 2.77
N ILE A 218 0.01 26.56 2.84
CA ILE A 218 0.89 26.23 1.70
C ILE A 218 0.15 25.35 0.70
N ALA A 219 -0.68 24.43 1.16
CA ALA A 219 -1.49 23.55 0.32
C ALA A 219 -2.52 24.35 -0.49
N GLY A 220 -2.96 23.79 -1.60
CA GLY A 220 -3.98 24.39 -2.47
C GLY A 220 -4.08 23.63 -3.79
N PRO A 221 -4.95 24.03 -4.72
CA PRO A 221 -5.08 23.38 -6.02
C PRO A 221 -3.74 23.31 -6.77
N GLU A 222 -3.51 22.19 -7.45
CA GLU A 222 -2.34 22.01 -8.32
C GLU A 222 -2.28 23.12 -9.39
N GLN A 223 -1.07 23.52 -9.80
CA GLN A 223 -0.81 24.60 -10.76
C GLN A 223 -1.21 26.01 -10.30
N THR A 224 -1.60 26.18 -9.04
CA THR A 224 -1.73 27.52 -8.43
C THR A 224 -0.44 27.90 -7.71
N THR A 225 -0.24 29.20 -7.44
CA THR A 225 0.96 29.69 -6.76
C THR A 225 0.71 30.02 -5.30
N VAL A 226 1.77 30.01 -4.50
CA VAL A 226 1.80 30.47 -3.12
C VAL A 226 3.12 31.22 -2.87
N ILE A 227 3.05 32.37 -2.21
CA ILE A 227 4.25 33.11 -1.81
C ILE A 227 4.67 32.67 -0.43
N VAL A 228 5.84 31.99 -0.33
CA VAL A 228 6.40 31.56 0.93
C VAL A 228 7.56 32.46 1.33
N GLY A 229 7.47 33.03 2.53
CA GLY A 229 8.57 33.76 3.17
C GLY A 229 9.23 32.91 4.26
N TRP A 230 10.56 32.81 4.24
CA TRP A 230 11.29 32.03 5.24
C TRP A 230 12.58 32.71 5.68
N ARG A 231 13.09 32.30 6.85
CA ARG A 231 14.40 32.68 7.35
C ARG A 231 15.32 31.49 7.31
N THR A 232 16.42 31.62 6.60
CA THR A 232 17.46 30.59 6.49
C THR A 232 18.20 30.42 7.82
N ARG A 233 18.93 29.29 7.98
CA ARG A 233 19.71 29.00 9.20
C ARG A 233 20.76 30.08 9.53
N ASP A 234 21.31 30.76 8.50
CA ASP A 234 22.24 31.88 8.62
C ASP A 234 21.55 33.23 8.91
N GLY A 235 20.23 33.23 9.13
CA GLY A 235 19.42 34.37 9.55
C GLY A 235 18.89 35.26 8.42
N ARG A 236 19.22 34.96 7.14
CA ARG A 236 18.73 35.75 5.99
C ARG A 236 17.24 35.49 5.77
N VAL A 237 16.48 36.55 5.49
CA VAL A 237 15.08 36.45 5.10
C VAL A 237 14.98 36.39 3.59
N ARG A 238 14.21 35.40 3.09
CA ARG A 238 13.93 35.18 1.68
C ARG A 238 12.45 35.01 1.45
N SER A 239 12.01 35.22 0.22
CA SER A 239 10.65 34.95 -0.23
C SER A 239 10.71 34.48 -1.68
N ALA A 240 9.83 33.54 -2.03
CA ALA A 240 9.65 33.08 -3.40
C ALA A 240 8.18 32.77 -3.67
N GLU A 241 7.78 32.99 -4.89
CA GLU A 241 6.54 32.47 -5.46
C GLU A 241 6.80 31.02 -5.87
N ILE A 242 5.98 30.09 -5.37
CA ILE A 242 6.12 28.65 -5.56
C ILE A 242 4.85 28.14 -6.22
N GLU A 243 4.98 27.52 -7.39
CA GLU A 243 3.87 26.82 -8.03
C GLU A 243 3.62 25.50 -7.29
N ARG A 244 2.37 25.27 -6.88
CA ARG A 244 1.96 24.04 -6.22
C ARG A 244 1.95 22.88 -7.21
N SER A 245 2.60 21.79 -6.85
CA SER A 245 2.53 20.53 -7.59
C SER A 245 2.17 19.37 -6.66
N MET A 246 1.74 18.26 -7.25
CA MET A 246 1.50 17.02 -6.51
C MET A 246 2.83 16.44 -6.06
N VAL A 247 3.14 16.54 -4.77
CA VAL A 247 4.41 16.06 -4.19
C VAL A 247 4.11 14.94 -3.19
N PRO A 248 4.43 13.67 -3.54
CA PRO A 248 4.31 12.57 -2.59
C PRO A 248 5.36 12.66 -1.49
N PRO A 249 5.12 12.02 -0.35
CA PRO A 249 6.13 11.90 0.72
C PRO A 249 7.42 11.25 0.23
N GLU A 250 8.54 11.59 0.85
CA GLU A 250 9.82 10.90 0.60
C GLU A 250 9.72 9.43 1.05
N THR A 251 10.16 8.51 0.19
CA THR A 251 10.12 7.06 0.45
C THR A 251 11.46 6.39 0.22
N VAL A 252 12.47 7.13 -0.25
CA VAL A 252 13.81 6.62 -0.54
C VAL A 252 14.83 7.38 0.29
N TYR A 253 15.59 6.65 1.11
CA TYR A 253 16.63 7.19 1.97
C TYR A 253 17.93 6.49 1.67
N ALA A 254 18.91 7.23 1.13
CA ALA A 254 20.23 6.70 0.77
C ALA A 254 21.30 7.21 1.70
N GLN A 255 22.21 6.33 2.09
CA GLN A 255 23.38 6.71 2.88
C GLN A 255 24.57 5.80 2.56
N ARG A 256 25.77 6.33 2.74
CA ARG A 256 26.99 5.54 2.68
C ARG A 256 27.16 4.77 3.99
N ALA A 257 27.29 3.45 3.89
CA ALA A 257 27.55 2.57 5.04
C ALA A 257 28.90 1.83 4.84
N GLY A 258 30.00 2.54 5.11
CA GLY A 258 31.35 2.07 4.74
C GLY A 258 31.52 2.07 3.22
N GLU A 259 31.83 0.91 2.66
CA GLU A 259 32.05 0.69 1.22
C GLU A 259 30.76 0.35 0.47
N MET A 260 29.62 0.30 1.17
CA MET A 260 28.31 0.02 0.59
C MET A 260 27.46 1.28 0.43
N LEU A 261 26.59 1.31 -0.58
CA LEU A 261 25.47 2.21 -0.67
C LEU A 261 24.24 1.52 -0.09
N LEU A 262 23.77 1.97 1.08
CA LEU A 262 22.52 1.52 1.68
C LEU A 262 21.39 2.43 1.18
N VAL A 263 20.40 1.83 0.51
CA VAL A 263 19.20 2.52 0.01
C VAL A 263 17.99 1.86 0.63
N GLN A 264 17.38 2.55 1.57
CA GLN A 264 16.11 2.13 2.17
C GLN A 264 14.94 2.64 1.33
N VAL A 265 14.01 1.74 0.97
CA VAL A 265 12.74 2.06 0.32
C VAL A 265 11.61 1.67 1.26
N THR A 266 10.90 2.66 1.79
CA THR A 266 9.86 2.43 2.81
C THR A 266 8.49 2.11 2.23
N GLU A 267 8.18 2.62 1.03
CA GLU A 267 6.91 2.42 0.31
C GLU A 267 7.12 2.72 -1.18
N PHE A 268 6.18 2.29 -2.03
CA PHE A 268 6.16 2.60 -3.46
C PHE A 268 5.04 3.60 -3.79
N ASN A 269 5.32 4.89 -3.74
CA ASN A 269 4.47 5.96 -4.24
C ASN A 269 4.90 6.43 -5.65
N ARG A 270 4.23 7.44 -6.22
CA ARG A 270 4.44 7.84 -7.63
C ARG A 270 5.86 8.37 -7.95
N SER A 271 6.68 8.72 -6.96
CA SER A 271 8.05 9.24 -7.16
C SER A 271 9.14 8.25 -6.78
N THR A 272 8.82 7.12 -6.16
CA THR A 272 9.80 6.21 -5.56
C THR A 272 10.84 5.74 -6.56
N ALA A 273 10.44 5.35 -7.78
CA ALA A 273 11.38 4.87 -8.79
C ALA A 273 12.36 5.98 -9.23
N ALA A 274 11.87 7.21 -9.41
CA ALA A 274 12.72 8.34 -9.79
C ALA A 274 13.72 8.70 -8.67
N HIS A 275 13.28 8.69 -7.40
CA HIS A 275 14.16 8.96 -6.26
C HIS A 275 15.17 7.83 -6.07
N LEU A 276 14.79 6.58 -6.30
CA LEU A 276 15.70 5.44 -6.26
C LEU A 276 16.78 5.53 -7.34
N SER A 277 16.40 5.88 -8.59
CA SER A 277 17.37 6.10 -9.68
C SER A 277 18.40 7.15 -9.31
N ARG A 278 17.92 8.32 -8.87
CA ARG A 278 18.78 9.42 -8.45
C ARG A 278 19.73 9.02 -7.32
N ALA A 279 19.21 8.35 -6.29
CA ALA A 279 20.00 7.92 -5.14
C ALA A 279 21.14 6.96 -5.55
N ILE A 280 20.86 6.04 -6.47
CA ILE A 280 21.87 5.12 -7.02
C ILE A 280 22.88 5.89 -7.90
N GLU A 281 22.42 6.75 -8.82
CA GLU A 281 23.26 7.57 -9.69
C GLU A 281 24.23 8.45 -8.90
N GLU A 282 23.73 9.16 -7.87
CA GLU A 282 24.53 9.99 -6.98
C GLU A 282 25.53 9.15 -6.18
N GLY A 283 25.12 7.98 -5.70
CA GLY A 283 26.01 7.05 -5.00
C GLY A 283 27.15 6.55 -5.89
N LEU A 284 26.85 6.23 -7.15
CA LEU A 284 27.82 5.73 -8.13
C LEU A 284 28.76 6.84 -8.67
N ALA A 285 28.26 8.07 -8.75
CA ALA A 285 29.05 9.22 -9.20
C ALA A 285 30.09 9.72 -8.18
N ASN A 286 30.08 9.13 -6.96
CA ASN A 286 31.05 9.49 -5.92
C ASN A 286 32.50 9.15 -6.38
N PRO A 287 33.53 9.98 -6.07
CA PRO A 287 34.92 9.67 -6.36
C PRO A 287 35.39 8.30 -5.87
N HIS A 288 34.79 7.78 -4.83
CA HIS A 288 34.96 6.41 -4.33
C HIS A 288 33.64 5.66 -4.47
N PRO A 289 33.36 5.02 -5.62
CA PRO A 289 32.10 4.32 -5.83
C PRO A 289 31.92 3.19 -4.81
N PRO A 290 30.67 2.78 -4.52
CA PRO A 290 30.39 1.67 -3.61
C PRO A 290 30.84 0.34 -4.21
N GLU A 291 31.31 -0.57 -3.36
CA GLU A 291 31.59 -1.96 -3.76
C GLU A 291 30.32 -2.78 -3.94
N GLY A 292 29.21 -2.36 -3.32
CA GLY A 292 27.91 -2.99 -3.45
C GLY A 292 26.75 -2.07 -3.04
N ILE A 293 25.56 -2.44 -3.47
CA ILE A 293 24.30 -1.76 -3.14
C ILE A 293 23.50 -2.69 -2.23
N VAL A 294 23.09 -2.17 -1.08
CA VAL A 294 22.10 -2.83 -0.20
C VAL A 294 20.76 -2.12 -0.37
N LEU A 295 19.80 -2.80 -0.96
CA LEU A 295 18.43 -2.32 -1.11
C LEU A 295 17.60 -2.82 0.07
N ASP A 296 17.30 -1.95 1.03
CA ASP A 296 16.55 -2.31 2.23
C ASP A 296 15.04 -2.14 2.03
N LEU A 297 14.34 -3.26 1.89
CA LEU A 297 12.88 -3.36 1.76
C LEU A 297 12.21 -3.87 3.04
N ARG A 298 12.94 -4.00 4.14
CA ARG A 298 12.37 -4.45 5.42
C ARG A 298 11.29 -3.49 5.89
N GLY A 299 10.16 -4.03 6.33
CA GLY A 299 8.98 -3.25 6.73
C GLY A 299 8.20 -2.58 5.59
N ASN A 300 8.67 -2.64 4.35
CA ASN A 300 7.98 -2.08 3.18
C ASN A 300 6.74 -2.90 2.83
N ARG A 301 5.57 -2.31 2.98
CA ARG A 301 4.28 -2.99 2.72
C ARG A 301 3.81 -2.91 1.26
N GLY A 302 4.66 -2.41 0.36
CA GLY A 302 4.37 -2.29 -1.06
C GLY A 302 3.95 -0.88 -1.46
N GLY A 303 2.92 -0.78 -2.27
CA GLY A 303 2.41 0.45 -2.87
C GLY A 303 2.10 0.25 -4.36
N LEU A 304 2.43 1.21 -5.19
CA LEU A 304 2.12 1.19 -6.62
C LEU A 304 2.98 0.15 -7.36
N VAL A 305 2.33 -0.87 -7.95
CA VAL A 305 3.00 -1.94 -8.73
C VAL A 305 3.90 -1.37 -9.83
N ARG A 306 3.41 -0.34 -10.56
CA ARG A 306 4.20 0.32 -11.61
C ARG A 306 5.54 0.82 -11.09
N GLN A 307 5.60 1.39 -9.88
CA GLN A 307 6.82 1.93 -9.30
C GLN A 307 7.83 0.83 -8.93
N ALA A 308 7.35 -0.32 -8.45
CA ALA A 308 8.24 -1.47 -8.22
C ALA A 308 8.77 -2.06 -9.55
N VAL A 309 7.95 -2.05 -10.60
CA VAL A 309 8.41 -2.48 -11.95
C VAL A 309 9.43 -1.50 -12.52
N GLU A 310 9.23 -0.19 -12.39
CA GLU A 310 10.17 0.84 -12.81
C GLU A 310 11.48 0.76 -11.99
N ALA A 311 11.39 0.46 -10.68
CA ALA A 311 12.56 0.20 -9.83
C ALA A 311 13.33 -1.06 -10.26
N ALA A 312 12.62 -2.12 -10.68
CA ALA A 312 13.25 -3.31 -11.24
C ALA A 312 13.87 -3.04 -12.61
N ASP A 313 13.20 -2.24 -13.47
CA ASP A 313 13.66 -1.90 -14.82
C ASP A 313 15.04 -1.21 -14.82
N MET A 314 15.30 -0.34 -13.85
CA MET A 314 16.60 0.35 -13.74
C MET A 314 17.75 -0.58 -13.29
N LEU A 315 17.44 -1.69 -12.63
CA LEU A 315 18.44 -2.62 -12.08
C LEU A 315 18.59 -3.91 -12.90
N LEU A 316 17.68 -4.16 -13.85
CA LEU A 316 17.61 -5.39 -14.62
C LEU A 316 17.92 -5.16 -16.11
N PRO A 317 18.62 -6.08 -16.75
CA PRO A 317 18.63 -6.15 -18.20
C PRO A 317 17.23 -6.45 -18.75
N ALA A 318 17.03 -6.27 -20.08
CA ALA A 318 15.75 -6.54 -20.71
C ALA A 318 15.18 -7.92 -20.35
N GLY A 319 13.87 -8.01 -20.11
CA GLY A 319 13.18 -9.27 -19.82
C GLY A 319 11.98 -9.12 -18.90
N VAL A 320 11.40 -10.23 -18.45
CA VAL A 320 10.22 -10.24 -17.59
C VAL A 320 10.55 -9.81 -16.17
N VAL A 321 9.76 -8.88 -15.62
CA VAL A 321 9.81 -8.41 -14.22
C VAL A 321 8.73 -9.07 -13.37
N ALA A 322 7.51 -9.15 -13.89
CA ALA A 322 6.37 -9.79 -13.23
C ALA A 322 5.28 -10.11 -14.27
N ILE A 323 4.34 -10.95 -13.89
CA ILE A 323 3.14 -11.25 -14.67
C ILE A 323 1.94 -10.99 -13.78
N THR A 324 0.98 -10.19 -14.25
CA THR A 324 -0.33 -10.07 -13.61
C THR A 324 -1.37 -10.81 -14.44
N ALA A 325 -2.29 -11.50 -13.77
CA ALA A 325 -3.36 -12.27 -14.41
C ALA A 325 -4.67 -12.05 -13.67
N GLY A 326 -5.70 -11.60 -14.38
CA GLY A 326 -7.02 -11.34 -13.86
C GLY A 326 -8.09 -11.63 -14.91
N ARG A 327 -9.37 -11.50 -14.54
CA ARG A 327 -10.51 -11.73 -15.43
C ARG A 327 -10.71 -10.58 -16.42
N ASP A 328 -10.54 -9.34 -15.93
CA ASP A 328 -10.52 -8.16 -16.78
C ASP A 328 -9.25 -8.19 -17.67
N PRO A 329 -9.36 -8.02 -19.00
CA PRO A 329 -8.19 -7.99 -19.88
C PRO A 329 -7.12 -6.96 -19.48
N GLU A 330 -7.51 -5.81 -18.91
CA GLU A 330 -6.59 -4.78 -18.44
C GLU A 330 -5.78 -5.22 -17.21
N ALA A 331 -6.30 -6.18 -16.45
CA ALA A 331 -5.64 -6.77 -15.28
C ALA A 331 -4.55 -7.77 -15.67
N SER A 332 -4.59 -8.29 -16.90
CA SER A 332 -3.65 -9.29 -17.40
C SER A 332 -2.52 -8.63 -18.19
N ARG A 333 -1.29 -8.68 -17.62
CA ARG A 333 -0.14 -8.00 -18.21
C ARG A 333 1.17 -8.71 -17.92
N ILE A 334 2.06 -8.76 -18.91
CA ILE A 334 3.47 -9.10 -18.72
C ILE A 334 4.25 -7.80 -18.57
N TRP A 335 4.77 -7.57 -17.37
CA TRP A 335 5.62 -6.44 -17.06
C TRP A 335 7.05 -6.77 -17.46
N ARG A 336 7.70 -5.88 -18.21
CA ARG A 336 9.05 -6.11 -18.72
C ARG A 336 9.97 -4.94 -18.42
N SER A 337 11.24 -5.25 -18.18
CA SER A 337 12.32 -4.28 -18.24
C SER A 337 12.79 -4.12 -19.68
N ALA A 338 13.12 -2.91 -20.05
CA ALA A 338 13.59 -2.57 -21.40
C ALA A 338 14.86 -1.69 -21.36
N ARG A 339 15.20 -1.14 -20.20
CA ARG A 339 16.31 -0.22 -20.02
C ARG A 339 17.63 -0.96 -19.75
N GLY A 340 18.74 -0.24 -19.89
CA GLY A 340 20.03 -0.74 -19.45
C GLY A 340 20.12 -0.78 -17.92
N GLU A 341 21.00 -1.61 -17.41
CA GLU A 341 21.23 -1.82 -16.00
C GLU A 341 22.04 -0.66 -15.38
N LEU A 342 21.41 0.15 -14.53
CA LEU A 342 22.00 1.34 -13.93
C LEU A 342 23.22 1.02 -13.05
N ALA A 343 23.15 -0.08 -12.29
CA ALA A 343 24.21 -0.49 -11.36
C ALA A 343 25.29 -1.39 -11.99
N GLY A 344 25.23 -1.66 -13.30
CA GLY A 344 26.21 -2.49 -13.99
C GLY A 344 26.41 -3.86 -13.30
N THR A 345 27.66 -4.23 -13.04
CA THR A 345 28.03 -5.50 -12.39
C THR A 345 28.17 -5.39 -10.87
N ILE A 346 27.92 -4.23 -10.28
CA ILE A 346 28.05 -4.02 -8.83
C ILE A 346 27.10 -4.97 -8.09
N PRO A 347 27.54 -5.72 -7.05
CA PRO A 347 26.69 -6.58 -6.25
C PRO A 347 25.47 -5.85 -5.68
N VAL A 348 24.29 -6.50 -5.74
CA VAL A 348 23.05 -6.00 -5.13
C VAL A 348 22.55 -7.01 -4.12
N VAL A 349 22.40 -6.61 -2.87
CA VAL A 349 21.77 -7.40 -1.82
C VAL A 349 20.45 -6.75 -1.46
N VAL A 350 19.36 -7.52 -1.45
CA VAL A 350 18.01 -7.05 -1.12
C VAL A 350 17.62 -7.56 0.25
N LEU A 351 17.50 -6.66 1.23
CA LEU A 351 17.04 -7.03 2.56
C LEU A 351 15.53 -7.06 2.60
N VAL A 352 14.98 -8.17 3.11
CA VAL A 352 13.54 -8.40 3.27
C VAL A 352 13.22 -8.96 4.66
N ASP A 353 11.97 -8.75 5.10
CA ASP A 353 11.47 -9.30 6.36
C ASP A 353 10.02 -9.79 6.26
N GLY A 354 9.46 -10.33 7.34
CA GLY A 354 8.08 -10.81 7.38
C GLY A 354 7.00 -9.74 7.13
N ARG A 355 7.36 -8.45 7.12
CA ARG A 355 6.47 -7.32 6.82
C ARG A 355 6.63 -6.81 5.39
N THR A 356 7.70 -7.20 4.69
CA THR A 356 7.88 -6.90 3.26
C THR A 356 6.72 -7.51 2.46
N ALA A 357 6.00 -6.70 1.66
CA ALA A 357 4.75 -7.14 1.03
C ALA A 357 4.51 -6.52 -0.36
N SER A 358 3.71 -7.22 -1.19
CA SER A 358 3.12 -6.68 -2.44
C SER A 358 4.17 -6.17 -3.43
N ALA A 359 4.16 -4.87 -3.78
CA ALA A 359 5.11 -4.26 -4.72
C ALA A 359 6.58 -4.48 -4.33
N ALA A 360 6.90 -4.52 -3.02
CA ALA A 360 8.24 -4.84 -2.53
C ALA A 360 8.62 -6.31 -2.81
N GLU A 361 7.65 -7.23 -2.73
CA GLU A 361 7.86 -8.63 -3.08
C GLU A 361 8.08 -8.81 -4.59
N ILE A 362 7.39 -8.00 -5.41
CA ILE A 362 7.60 -7.99 -6.88
C ILE A 362 9.04 -7.61 -7.21
N LEU A 363 9.56 -6.54 -6.60
CA LEU A 363 10.94 -6.09 -6.81
C LEU A 363 11.95 -7.15 -6.34
N ALA A 364 11.78 -7.67 -5.13
CA ALA A 364 12.66 -8.70 -4.57
C ALA A 364 12.66 -9.98 -5.42
N ALA A 365 11.47 -10.48 -5.81
CA ALA A 365 11.33 -11.65 -6.67
C ALA A 365 11.95 -11.44 -8.04
N ALA A 366 11.79 -10.24 -8.63
CA ALA A 366 12.36 -9.91 -9.93
C ALA A 366 13.89 -9.93 -9.90
N LEU A 367 14.50 -9.29 -8.90
CA LEU A 367 15.96 -9.24 -8.76
C LEU A 367 16.54 -10.64 -8.49
N ALA A 368 15.90 -11.45 -7.64
CA ALA A 368 16.31 -12.82 -7.36
C ALA A 368 16.17 -13.72 -8.58
N ASP A 369 14.98 -13.79 -9.18
CA ASP A 369 14.67 -14.71 -10.28
C ASP A 369 15.49 -14.42 -11.54
N ARG A 370 15.89 -13.16 -11.74
CA ARG A 370 16.75 -12.72 -12.83
C ARG A 370 18.25 -12.90 -12.54
N GLY A 371 18.61 -13.39 -11.36
CA GLY A 371 20.01 -13.58 -10.95
C GLY A 371 20.78 -12.27 -10.82
N ARG A 372 20.09 -11.15 -10.53
CA ARG A 372 20.69 -9.83 -10.42
C ARG A 372 21.05 -9.47 -8.98
N GLY A 373 20.34 -9.98 -8.02
CA GLY A 373 20.54 -9.68 -6.61
C GLY A 373 20.31 -10.87 -5.72
N VAL A 374 20.98 -10.87 -4.58
CA VAL A 374 20.78 -11.85 -3.49
C VAL A 374 19.74 -11.29 -2.53
N VAL A 375 18.64 -12.00 -2.32
CA VAL A 375 17.65 -11.68 -1.30
C VAL A 375 18.10 -12.30 0.02
N LEU A 376 18.20 -11.48 1.07
CA LEU A 376 18.65 -11.84 2.39
C LEU A 376 17.62 -11.40 3.44
N GLY A 377 17.36 -12.23 4.45
CA GLY A 377 16.46 -11.89 5.54
C GLY A 377 15.55 -13.04 5.95
N SER A 378 14.23 -12.83 5.91
CA SER A 378 13.23 -13.86 6.19
C SER A 378 12.19 -13.96 5.07
N SER A 379 11.37 -15.03 5.09
CA SER A 379 10.21 -15.10 4.18
C SER A 379 9.34 -13.86 4.30
N THR A 380 8.93 -13.29 3.16
CA THR A 380 8.08 -12.10 3.12
C THR A 380 6.60 -12.43 3.39
N LEU A 381 5.72 -11.43 3.38
CA LEU A 381 4.32 -11.59 3.78
C LEU A 381 3.53 -12.54 2.86
N GLY A 382 3.75 -12.48 1.55
CA GLY A 382 2.99 -13.26 0.58
C GLY A 382 1.72 -12.57 0.09
N LYS A 383 1.76 -11.24 -0.10
CA LYS A 383 0.64 -10.48 -0.70
C LYS A 383 0.81 -10.40 -2.21
N GLY A 384 0.35 -11.42 -2.93
CA GLY A 384 0.39 -11.52 -4.38
C GLY A 384 -0.91 -11.16 -5.10
N LEU A 385 -1.80 -10.40 -4.45
CA LEU A 385 -3.04 -9.89 -5.04
C LEU A 385 -2.93 -8.38 -5.27
N VAL A 386 -3.33 -7.92 -6.46
CA VAL A 386 -3.32 -6.50 -6.86
C VAL A 386 -4.72 -5.95 -6.85
N GLN A 387 -4.87 -4.79 -6.21
CA GLN A 387 -6.12 -4.05 -6.19
C GLN A 387 -6.10 -2.94 -7.25
N THR A 388 -7.24 -2.77 -7.95
CA THR A 388 -7.57 -1.55 -8.67
C THR A 388 -8.41 -0.64 -7.80
N ILE A 389 -8.37 0.66 -8.06
CA ILE A 389 -8.99 1.68 -7.21
C ILE A 389 -9.98 2.48 -8.02
N SER A 390 -11.16 2.72 -7.46
CA SER A 390 -12.16 3.65 -8.01
C SER A 390 -12.55 4.69 -6.97
N PRO A 391 -12.53 5.98 -7.29
CA PRO A 391 -13.16 6.98 -6.45
C PRO A 391 -14.68 6.80 -6.47
N LEU A 392 -15.32 7.08 -5.34
CA LEU A 392 -16.77 7.01 -5.18
C LEU A 392 -17.38 8.41 -5.01
N PRO A 393 -18.70 8.58 -5.33
CA PRO A 393 -19.39 9.88 -5.27
C PRO A 393 -19.45 10.50 -3.86
N ASP A 394 -19.32 9.72 -2.80
CA ASP A 394 -19.25 10.19 -1.42
C ASP A 394 -17.87 10.72 -1.01
N GLY A 395 -16.87 10.65 -1.91
CA GLY A 395 -15.47 11.00 -1.66
C GLY A 395 -14.62 9.85 -1.12
N GLY A 396 -15.21 8.70 -0.85
CA GLY A 396 -14.52 7.45 -0.52
C GLY A 396 -13.82 6.82 -1.72
N GLU A 397 -13.11 5.73 -1.48
CA GLU A 397 -12.46 4.92 -2.51
C GLU A 397 -12.79 3.44 -2.35
N LEU A 398 -12.96 2.76 -3.48
CA LEU A 398 -13.18 1.33 -3.56
C LEU A 398 -11.89 0.65 -4.06
N PHE A 399 -11.39 -0.29 -3.28
CA PHE A 399 -10.26 -1.14 -3.64
C PHE A 399 -10.78 -2.54 -3.97
N ILE A 400 -10.58 -2.99 -5.21
CA ILE A 400 -11.03 -4.31 -5.68
C ILE A 400 -9.84 -5.12 -6.14
N THR A 401 -9.67 -6.30 -5.58
CA THR A 401 -8.70 -7.26 -6.07
C THR A 401 -9.13 -7.75 -7.46
N TRP A 402 -8.30 -7.48 -8.46
CA TRP A 402 -8.61 -7.77 -9.85
C TRP A 402 -7.58 -8.64 -10.58
N SER A 403 -6.39 -8.84 -9.98
CA SER A 403 -5.37 -9.71 -10.56
C SER A 403 -4.50 -10.38 -9.50
N ARG A 404 -3.92 -11.50 -9.91
CA ARG A 404 -2.87 -12.24 -9.17
C ARG A 404 -1.52 -11.93 -9.78
N VAL A 405 -0.49 -11.87 -8.94
CA VAL A 405 0.90 -11.64 -9.37
C VAL A 405 1.65 -12.96 -9.39
N LEU A 406 2.32 -13.19 -10.51
CA LEU A 406 3.32 -14.23 -10.65
C LEU A 406 4.71 -13.57 -10.79
N ALA A 407 5.71 -14.15 -10.16
CA ALA A 407 7.10 -13.78 -10.31
C ALA A 407 7.63 -14.10 -11.73
N PRO A 408 8.81 -13.62 -12.14
CA PRO A 408 9.34 -13.83 -13.50
C PRO A 408 9.37 -15.30 -13.95
N ARG A 409 9.63 -16.23 -13.03
CA ARG A 409 9.63 -17.70 -13.31
C ARG A 409 8.23 -18.33 -13.29
N GLY A 410 7.16 -17.54 -13.08
CA GLY A 410 5.77 -17.98 -13.16
C GLY A 410 5.23 -18.62 -11.88
N TRP A 411 5.93 -18.56 -10.76
CA TRP A 411 5.42 -18.99 -9.46
C TRP A 411 4.58 -17.88 -8.80
N PRO A 412 3.51 -18.22 -8.05
CA PRO A 412 2.63 -17.24 -7.43
C PRO A 412 3.25 -16.66 -6.15
N ILE A 413 3.19 -15.34 -5.99
CA ILE A 413 3.62 -14.67 -4.75
C ILE A 413 2.56 -14.85 -3.65
N GLN A 414 1.28 -14.92 -4.03
CA GLN A 414 0.17 -15.03 -3.07
C GLN A 414 0.31 -16.26 -2.17
N GLY A 415 0.36 -16.03 -0.86
CA GLY A 415 0.49 -17.04 0.18
C GLY A 415 1.92 -17.55 0.41
N LEU A 416 2.76 -17.59 -0.64
CA LEU A 416 4.16 -18.04 -0.52
C LEU A 416 5.08 -16.95 0.05
N GLY A 417 4.94 -15.73 -0.41
CA GLY A 417 5.95 -14.70 -0.23
C GLY A 417 7.15 -14.92 -1.13
N VAL A 418 8.26 -14.28 -0.81
CA VAL A 418 9.57 -14.48 -1.42
C VAL A 418 10.47 -15.16 -0.39
N LEU A 419 10.96 -16.34 -0.70
CA LEU A 419 11.92 -17.05 0.13
C LEU A 419 13.32 -16.49 -0.16
N PRO A 420 14.07 -16.00 0.85
CA PRO A 420 15.40 -15.46 0.66
C PRO A 420 16.43 -16.56 0.33
N GLN A 421 17.46 -16.20 -0.44
CA GLN A 421 18.62 -17.06 -0.74
C GLN A 421 19.54 -17.20 0.49
N VAL A 422 19.52 -16.22 1.40
CA VAL A 422 20.24 -16.28 2.68
C VAL A 422 19.26 -15.99 3.80
N CYS A 423 18.99 -16.99 4.63
CA CYS A 423 18.00 -16.93 5.70
C CYS A 423 18.62 -16.43 7.01
N ALA A 424 18.21 -15.23 7.45
CA ALA A 424 18.64 -14.65 8.72
C ALA A 424 17.75 -15.03 9.91
N SER A 425 16.49 -15.45 9.68
CA SER A 425 15.53 -15.72 10.75
C SER A 425 15.81 -17.00 11.55
N LEU A 426 16.64 -17.90 11.02
CA LEU A 426 17.07 -19.12 11.72
C LEU A 426 18.10 -18.89 12.83
N GLY A 427 18.46 -17.63 13.09
CA GLY A 427 19.39 -17.21 14.13
C GLY A 427 20.84 -16.98 13.65
N PRO A 428 21.64 -16.28 14.48
CA PRO A 428 22.97 -15.83 14.07
C PRO A 428 23.93 -16.99 13.77
N GLU A 429 23.90 -18.07 14.52
CA GLU A 429 24.74 -19.24 14.26
C GLU A 429 24.43 -19.91 12.93
N SER A 430 23.14 -19.99 12.57
CA SER A 430 22.70 -20.51 11.27
C SER A 430 23.15 -19.61 10.14
N LEU A 431 23.07 -18.28 10.32
CA LEU A 431 23.48 -17.31 9.32
C LEU A 431 24.99 -17.40 9.04
N VAL A 432 25.83 -17.48 10.09
CA VAL A 432 27.28 -17.67 9.94
C VAL A 432 27.60 -18.97 9.21
N ARG A 433 26.91 -20.07 9.55
CA ARG A 433 27.09 -21.35 8.87
C ARG A 433 26.70 -21.29 7.39
N GLN A 434 25.56 -20.67 7.06
CA GLN A 434 25.14 -20.49 5.67
C GLN A 434 26.17 -19.72 4.84
N LEU A 435 26.71 -18.60 5.38
CA LEU A 435 27.75 -17.82 4.70
C LEU A 435 29.03 -18.64 4.50
N ALA A 436 29.44 -19.47 5.47
CA ALA A 436 30.58 -20.34 5.34
C ALA A 436 30.37 -21.44 4.27
N GLU A 437 29.19 -22.03 4.20
CA GLU A 437 28.83 -23.02 3.18
C GLU A 437 28.81 -22.40 1.78
N LEU A 438 28.27 -21.19 1.64
CA LEU A 438 28.30 -20.43 0.39
C LEU A 438 29.73 -20.13 -0.06
N ALA A 439 30.64 -19.76 0.85
CA ALA A 439 32.06 -19.55 0.56
C ALA A 439 32.76 -20.83 0.03
N GLU A 440 32.25 -22.00 0.40
CA GLU A 440 32.68 -23.30 -0.12
C GLU A 440 31.93 -23.73 -1.40
N GLY A 441 31.06 -22.86 -1.97
CA GLY A 441 30.27 -23.11 -3.18
C GLY A 441 29.04 -24.01 -2.95
N ARG A 442 28.59 -24.18 -1.71
CA ARG A 442 27.38 -24.93 -1.37
C ARG A 442 26.28 -23.95 -0.94
N ASP A 443 25.13 -23.94 -1.61
CA ASP A 443 23.98 -23.14 -1.24
C ASP A 443 22.98 -23.97 -0.41
N PRO A 444 22.90 -23.75 0.93
CA PRO A 444 22.00 -24.52 1.79
C PRO A 444 20.53 -24.19 1.57
N MET A 445 20.20 -23.03 0.99
CA MET A 445 18.82 -22.64 0.69
C MET A 445 18.36 -23.09 -0.70
N ALA A 446 19.27 -23.50 -1.60
CA ALA A 446 18.95 -23.88 -2.97
C ALA A 446 17.81 -24.91 -3.12
N PRO A 447 17.71 -25.97 -2.28
CA PRO A 447 16.59 -26.92 -2.38
C PRO A 447 15.23 -26.27 -2.14
N ALA A 448 15.11 -25.45 -1.10
CA ALA A 448 13.86 -24.77 -0.74
C ALA A 448 13.48 -23.70 -1.76
N VAL A 449 14.45 -22.89 -2.18
CA VAL A 449 14.28 -21.83 -3.19
C VAL A 449 13.90 -22.44 -4.55
N THR A 450 14.51 -23.55 -4.95
CA THR A 450 14.17 -24.27 -6.18
C THR A 450 12.75 -24.84 -6.10
N ALA A 451 12.38 -25.42 -4.97
CA ALA A 451 11.04 -25.95 -4.75
C ALA A 451 9.97 -24.84 -4.84
N GLU A 452 10.21 -23.68 -4.20
CA GLU A 452 9.31 -22.51 -4.30
C GLU A 452 9.10 -22.08 -5.76
N ARG A 453 10.19 -21.89 -6.53
CA ARG A 453 10.14 -21.42 -7.93
C ARG A 453 9.48 -22.43 -8.88
N ALA A 454 9.40 -23.69 -8.47
CA ALA A 454 8.70 -24.75 -9.24
C ALA A 454 7.18 -24.76 -9.00
N LEU A 455 6.69 -24.13 -7.93
CA LEU A 455 5.26 -24.14 -7.59
C LEU A 455 4.41 -23.38 -8.61
N ARG A 456 3.20 -23.88 -8.81
CA ARG A 456 2.16 -23.26 -9.66
C ARG A 456 0.82 -23.30 -8.90
N ALA A 457 -0.03 -22.31 -9.15
CA ALA A 457 -1.39 -22.34 -8.59
C ALA A 457 -2.24 -23.45 -9.24
N PRO A 458 -3.19 -24.05 -8.49
CA PRO A 458 -3.50 -23.82 -7.08
C PRO A 458 -2.45 -24.42 -6.14
N LEU A 459 -2.22 -23.77 -4.99
CA LEU A 459 -1.23 -24.18 -4.01
C LEU A 459 -1.88 -25.05 -2.90
N ALA A 460 -1.30 -26.21 -2.61
CA ALA A 460 -1.71 -26.98 -1.45
C ALA A 460 -1.16 -26.33 -0.15
N PRO A 461 -1.97 -26.17 0.92
CA PRO A 461 -1.53 -25.56 2.17
C PRO A 461 -0.27 -26.19 2.77
N ALA A 462 -0.12 -27.52 2.68
CA ALA A 462 1.07 -28.23 3.14
C ALA A 462 2.35 -27.84 2.39
N GLN A 463 2.26 -27.57 1.08
CA GLN A 463 3.39 -27.09 0.27
C GLN A 463 3.80 -25.67 0.68
N VAL A 464 2.82 -24.78 0.86
CA VAL A 464 3.07 -23.42 1.35
C VAL A 464 3.79 -23.45 2.69
N LEU A 465 3.29 -24.26 3.63
CA LEU A 465 3.87 -24.39 4.97
C LEU A 465 5.31 -24.94 4.90
N ALA A 466 5.56 -25.95 4.08
CA ALA A 466 6.90 -26.54 3.94
C ALA A 466 7.91 -25.51 3.41
N ILE A 467 7.54 -24.70 2.41
CA ILE A 467 8.39 -23.64 1.88
C ILE A 467 8.66 -22.56 2.94
N ARG A 468 7.62 -22.04 3.58
CA ARG A 468 7.76 -20.97 4.57
C ARG A 468 8.53 -21.40 5.81
N ASN A 469 8.47 -22.68 6.19
CA ASN A 469 9.24 -23.23 7.32
C ASN A 469 10.75 -23.33 7.03
N ALA A 470 11.18 -23.33 5.77
CA ALA A 470 12.60 -23.31 5.41
C ALA A 470 13.29 -22.01 5.85
N CYS A 471 12.54 -20.90 5.87
CA CYS A 471 12.99 -19.62 6.43
C CYS A 471 11.78 -18.89 7.03
N PRO A 472 11.45 -19.11 8.30
CA PRO A 472 10.28 -18.52 8.94
C PRO A 472 10.27 -17.00 8.88
N ALA A 473 9.10 -16.41 8.67
CA ALA A 473 8.94 -14.96 8.68
C ALA A 473 9.33 -14.37 10.04
N ALA A 474 10.14 -13.32 10.02
CA ALA A 474 10.60 -12.59 11.19
C ALA A 474 10.81 -11.11 10.86
N GLU A 475 10.90 -10.26 11.87
CA GLU A 475 11.35 -8.88 11.68
C GLU A 475 12.85 -8.83 11.38
N GLY A 476 13.25 -7.84 10.55
CA GLY A 476 14.65 -7.61 10.20
C GLY A 476 15.50 -7.19 11.41
N ARG A 477 16.79 -7.48 11.36
CA ARG A 477 17.78 -7.22 12.43
C ARG A 477 19.00 -6.51 11.88
N ASP A 478 19.82 -5.96 12.77
CA ASP A 478 21.09 -5.32 12.39
C ASP A 478 22.07 -6.34 11.78
N SER A 479 22.03 -7.60 12.23
CA SER A 479 22.82 -8.70 11.67
C SER A 479 22.60 -8.94 10.18
N ASP A 480 21.45 -8.54 9.64
CA ASP A 480 21.13 -8.69 8.22
C ASP A 480 22.03 -7.77 7.37
N LEU A 481 22.29 -6.55 7.88
CA LEU A 481 23.19 -5.60 7.22
C LEU A 481 24.65 -6.06 7.29
N GLU A 482 25.05 -6.68 8.39
CA GLU A 482 26.40 -7.29 8.53
C GLU A 482 26.58 -8.46 7.56
N ALA A 483 25.57 -9.31 7.41
CA ALA A 483 25.60 -10.41 6.44
C ALA A 483 25.61 -9.90 4.99
N ALA A 484 24.85 -8.83 4.68
CA ALA A 484 24.89 -8.18 3.37
C ALA A 484 26.31 -7.65 3.05
N ARG A 485 26.97 -7.06 4.04
CA ARG A 485 28.37 -6.61 3.92
C ARG A 485 29.30 -7.78 3.61
N ALA A 486 29.19 -8.88 4.35
CA ALA A 486 30.00 -10.07 4.13
C ALA A 486 29.83 -10.64 2.71
N LEU A 487 28.60 -10.68 2.20
CA LEU A 487 28.30 -11.10 0.82
C LEU A 487 28.93 -10.18 -0.23
N ILE A 488 28.90 -8.86 -0.01
CA ILE A 488 29.43 -7.88 -0.96
C ILE A 488 30.96 -7.96 -1.01
N HIS A 489 31.63 -8.15 0.11
CA HIS A 489 33.07 -8.23 0.20
C HIS A 489 33.69 -9.54 -0.34
N ASP A 490 32.90 -10.61 -0.45
CA ASP A 490 33.32 -11.89 -1.01
C ASP A 490 32.59 -12.23 -2.30
N PRO A 491 33.19 -11.92 -3.48
CA PRO A 491 32.54 -12.19 -4.77
C PRO A 491 32.21 -13.66 -5.00
N ALA A 492 32.95 -14.61 -4.41
CA ALA A 492 32.72 -16.04 -4.56
C ALA A 492 31.45 -16.45 -3.78
N THR A 493 31.34 -16.02 -2.53
CA THR A 493 30.15 -16.21 -1.69
C THR A 493 28.91 -15.55 -2.30
N TYR A 494 29.05 -14.32 -2.81
CA TYR A 494 27.96 -13.63 -3.50
C TYR A 494 27.50 -14.40 -4.74
N ALA A 495 28.42 -14.84 -5.60
CA ALA A 495 28.11 -15.60 -6.81
C ALA A 495 27.44 -16.96 -6.50
N ALA A 496 27.85 -17.64 -5.40
CA ALA A 496 27.25 -18.89 -4.96
C ALA A 496 25.80 -18.71 -4.48
N ALA A 497 25.47 -17.54 -3.90
CA ALA A 497 24.13 -17.22 -3.45
C ALA A 497 23.18 -16.75 -4.57
N LEU A 498 23.71 -16.35 -5.74
CA LEU A 498 22.88 -15.91 -6.87
C LEU A 498 22.13 -17.07 -7.51
N LEU A 499 20.86 -16.85 -7.84
CA LEU A 499 20.13 -17.79 -8.70
C LEU A 499 20.66 -17.74 -10.13
N PRO A 500 20.66 -18.88 -10.84
CA PRO A 500 20.98 -18.87 -12.27
C PRO A 500 20.05 -17.92 -13.03
N PRO A 501 20.57 -17.07 -13.92
CA PRO A 501 19.74 -16.14 -14.67
C PRO A 501 18.70 -16.88 -15.53
N LEU A 502 17.48 -16.28 -15.63
CA LEU A 502 16.48 -16.76 -16.57
C LEU A 502 17.04 -16.69 -17.99
N ARG A 503 17.09 -17.81 -18.68
CA ARG A 503 17.31 -17.82 -20.12
C ARG A 503 16.02 -17.37 -20.79
N ASP A 504 16.07 -16.30 -21.58
CA ASP A 504 14.93 -15.85 -22.39
C ASP A 504 14.54 -16.95 -23.38
N ARG A 505 13.64 -17.82 -22.97
CA ARG A 505 12.93 -18.71 -23.88
C ARG A 505 11.50 -18.20 -24.04
N SER A 506 11.02 -18.27 -25.28
CA SER A 506 9.63 -18.06 -25.72
C SER A 506 8.58 -18.92 -24.96
N GLU A 507 8.95 -19.65 -23.93
CA GLU A 507 8.11 -20.56 -23.14
C GLU A 507 7.14 -19.85 -22.18
N THR A 508 7.38 -18.57 -21.86
CA THR A 508 6.47 -17.82 -20.97
C THR A 508 5.16 -17.41 -21.65
N THR A 509 5.10 -17.51 -22.98
CA THR A 509 3.89 -17.16 -23.75
C THR A 509 2.77 -18.21 -23.61
N SER A 510 3.10 -19.46 -23.27
CA SER A 510 2.12 -20.55 -23.14
C SER A 510 1.30 -20.49 -21.84
N VAL A 511 1.77 -19.76 -20.81
CA VAL A 511 1.08 -19.68 -19.51
C VAL A 511 -0.14 -18.74 -19.56
N VAL A 512 -0.11 -17.72 -20.44
CA VAL A 512 -1.19 -16.73 -20.55
C VAL A 512 -2.30 -17.19 -21.51
N SER A 513 -2.02 -18.14 -22.40
CA SER A 513 -2.98 -18.59 -23.42
C SER A 513 -3.83 -19.81 -23.05
N SER A 514 -3.74 -20.35 -21.83
CA SER A 514 -4.59 -21.44 -21.37
C SER A 514 -5.72 -20.94 -20.47
N PRO A 515 -6.98 -20.94 -20.95
CA PRO A 515 -8.15 -20.56 -20.14
C PRO A 515 -8.44 -21.54 -18.98
N SER A 516 -7.70 -22.64 -18.87
CA SER A 516 -7.96 -23.76 -17.94
C SER A 516 -7.34 -23.61 -16.55
N LEU A 517 -6.67 -22.49 -16.21
CA LEU A 517 -6.15 -22.24 -14.85
C LEU A 517 -7.19 -21.61 -13.89
N ILE A 518 -8.46 -21.51 -14.32
CA ILE A 518 -9.57 -20.95 -13.56
C ILE A 518 -10.67 -22.01 -13.34
N SER A 519 -10.32 -23.25 -13.01
CA SER A 519 -11.31 -24.19 -12.47
C SER A 519 -11.24 -24.18 -10.95
N ALA A 520 -12.27 -23.61 -10.32
CA ALA A 520 -12.50 -23.73 -8.89
C ALA A 520 -12.76 -25.19 -8.52
N PRO A 521 -12.35 -25.66 -7.32
CA PRO A 521 -12.79 -26.94 -6.81
C PRO A 521 -14.31 -26.89 -6.62
N LYS A 522 -15.02 -27.88 -7.14
CA LYS A 522 -16.42 -28.11 -6.79
C LYS A 522 -16.43 -28.70 -5.39
N ASP A 523 -16.79 -27.87 -4.43
CA ASP A 523 -17.07 -28.35 -3.07
C ASP A 523 -18.40 -29.09 -3.05
N HIS A 524 -18.35 -30.26 -2.42
CA HIS A 524 -19.49 -31.01 -1.92
C HIS A 524 -19.82 -30.53 -0.49
#